data_9516809fee7c8ca8009c3fe1293c4df9
#
_entry.id   9516809fee7c8ca8009c3fe1293c4df9
#
_cell.length_a   1.000
_cell.length_b   1.000
_cell.length_c   1.000
_cell.angle_alpha   90.00
_cell.angle_beta   90.00
_cell.angle_gamma   90.00
#
_symmetry.space_group_name_H-M   'P 1'
#
loop_
_entity.id
_entity.type
_entity.pdbx_description
1 polymer ?
#
loop_
_entity_poly.entity_id
_entity_poly.type
_entity_poly.pdbx_seq_one_letter_code
_entity_poly.pdbx_strand_id
1 'polypeptide(L)'
;MKVALIQKKYYGNTKKTVKKTLIDIEIASDSGAELIVLQELHQSEYFCQSEDVTFFAYANSWEKDILFWSEVAKKNSVVLVTSLFEKRTAGLYHNTAVVFDKDGTVAGKYRKMHIPDDPGFYEKFYFTPGDLGFEPIETSIGKLGVLVCWDQWYPEAARIMTLKGAELLIYPTAIGWFDEDSKKEKKRQLESWITIQRSHAIANGVPVLSCNRVGFEKDSSGVMDGIHFWGNSFICDPQGSLLAQAGEEETILYATVDRERTKEVRDIWPFLRDRRIDTYKDLLKRYCD
;
A
#
# COMPACT_ATOMS: atom_id res chain seq x y z
N MET A 1 1.98 5.12 -19.10
CA MET A 1 1.38 3.98 -18.38
C MET A 1 0.16 4.45 -17.61
N LYS A 2 -1.01 3.87 -17.89
CA LYS A 2 -2.25 4.19 -17.15
C LYS A 2 -2.35 3.31 -15.91
N VAL A 3 -2.61 3.92 -14.77
CA VAL A 3 -2.72 3.24 -13.46
C VAL A 3 -4.08 3.47 -12.84
N ALA A 4 -4.55 2.53 -12.03
CA ALA A 4 -5.79 2.64 -11.26
C ALA A 4 -5.57 2.24 -9.80
N LEU A 5 -6.09 3.05 -8.88
CA LEU A 5 -6.18 2.72 -7.45
C LEU A 5 -7.65 2.44 -7.12
N ILE A 6 -7.94 1.29 -6.53
CA ILE A 6 -9.31 0.93 -6.14
C ILE A 6 -9.49 1.25 -4.66
N GLN A 7 -10.00 2.45 -4.37
CA GLN A 7 -10.38 2.89 -3.03
C GLN A 7 -11.76 2.35 -2.70
N LYS A 8 -11.83 1.47 -1.69
CA LYS A 8 -13.05 0.73 -1.41
C LYS A 8 -13.30 0.53 0.08
N LYS A 9 -14.58 0.42 0.46
CA LYS A 9 -14.99 0.02 1.81
C LYS A 9 -15.12 -1.49 1.95
N TYR A 10 -15.20 -1.95 3.17
CA TYR A 10 -15.63 -3.31 3.50
C TYR A 10 -17.16 -3.44 3.41
N TYR A 11 -17.67 -4.52 2.82
CA TYR A 11 -19.11 -4.73 2.58
C TYR A 11 -19.76 -5.69 3.58
N GLY A 12 -19.20 -5.81 4.79
CA GLY A 12 -19.75 -6.63 5.88
C GLY A 12 -19.43 -8.13 5.78
N ASN A 13 -18.85 -8.60 4.68
CA ASN A 13 -18.26 -9.92 4.55
C ASN A 13 -17.31 -10.01 3.35
N THR A 14 -16.34 -10.92 3.43
CA THR A 14 -15.32 -11.16 2.41
C THR A 14 -15.92 -11.43 1.03
N LYS A 15 -16.95 -12.28 0.94
CA LYS A 15 -17.55 -12.67 -0.36
C LYS A 15 -18.13 -11.46 -1.12
N LYS A 16 -18.83 -10.57 -0.43
CA LYS A 16 -19.37 -9.35 -1.04
C LYS A 16 -18.27 -8.39 -1.42
N THR A 17 -17.28 -8.21 -0.54
CA THR A 17 -16.15 -7.32 -0.76
C THR A 17 -15.35 -7.75 -1.98
N VAL A 18 -14.96 -9.02 -2.06
CA VAL A 18 -14.25 -9.58 -3.22
C VAL A 18 -15.08 -9.43 -4.50
N LYS A 19 -16.38 -9.78 -4.47
CA LYS A 19 -17.27 -9.62 -5.64
C LYS A 19 -17.29 -8.18 -6.18
N LYS A 20 -17.34 -7.19 -5.29
CA LYS A 20 -17.32 -5.77 -5.67
C LYS A 20 -15.96 -5.36 -6.20
N THR A 21 -14.87 -5.84 -5.59
CA THR A 21 -13.50 -5.59 -6.05
C THR A 21 -13.28 -6.13 -7.46
N LEU A 22 -13.79 -7.33 -7.77
CA LEU A 22 -13.70 -7.91 -9.12
C LEU A 22 -14.35 -7.02 -10.19
N ILE A 23 -15.53 -6.47 -9.89
CA ILE A 23 -16.22 -5.55 -10.81
C ILE A 23 -15.36 -4.30 -11.07
N ASP A 24 -14.76 -3.74 -10.02
CA ASP A 24 -13.95 -2.54 -10.16
C ASP A 24 -12.63 -2.82 -10.91
N ILE A 25 -12.03 -4.01 -10.72
CA ILE A 25 -10.86 -4.44 -11.50
C ILE A 25 -11.23 -4.56 -13.00
N GLU A 26 -12.36 -5.16 -13.32
CA GLU A 26 -12.84 -5.29 -14.70
C GLU A 26 -13.08 -3.91 -15.33
N ILE A 27 -13.77 -2.99 -14.62
CA ILE A 27 -13.98 -1.60 -15.07
C ILE A 27 -12.63 -0.88 -15.29
N ALA A 28 -11.68 -1.05 -14.36
CA ALA A 28 -10.36 -0.43 -14.46
C ALA A 28 -9.56 -0.96 -15.67
N SER A 29 -9.57 -2.27 -15.87
CA SER A 29 -8.95 -2.94 -17.01
C SER A 29 -9.57 -2.49 -18.34
N ASP A 30 -10.92 -2.51 -18.45
CA ASP A 30 -11.65 -2.05 -19.64
C ASP A 30 -11.37 -0.57 -19.95
N SER A 31 -11.08 0.21 -18.92
CA SER A 31 -10.64 1.61 -19.06
C SER A 31 -9.17 1.75 -19.49
N GLY A 32 -8.46 0.65 -19.69
CA GLY A 32 -7.07 0.62 -20.17
C GLY A 32 -6.02 0.79 -19.06
N ALA A 33 -6.34 0.51 -17.79
CA ALA A 33 -5.33 0.46 -16.74
C ALA A 33 -4.38 -0.73 -16.95
N GLU A 34 -3.08 -0.47 -16.87
CA GLU A 34 -2.02 -1.48 -16.98
C GLU A 34 -1.56 -1.98 -15.60
N LEU A 35 -1.71 -1.11 -14.59
CA LEU A 35 -1.43 -1.37 -13.19
C LEU A 35 -2.67 -1.06 -12.35
N ILE A 36 -3.08 -2.02 -11.53
CA ILE A 36 -4.18 -1.84 -10.57
C ILE A 36 -3.64 -2.12 -9.17
N VAL A 37 -3.93 -1.21 -8.23
CA VAL A 37 -3.53 -1.32 -6.82
C VAL A 37 -4.76 -1.41 -5.95
N LEU A 38 -4.80 -2.40 -5.07
CA LEU A 38 -5.81 -2.56 -4.05
C LEU A 38 -5.30 -2.03 -2.70
N GLN A 39 -6.20 -1.69 -1.78
CA GLN A 39 -5.84 -1.27 -0.43
C GLN A 39 -5.29 -2.43 0.41
N GLU A 40 -4.75 -2.11 1.57
CA GLU A 40 -4.22 -3.08 2.53
C GLU A 40 -5.32 -4.02 3.05
N LEU A 41 -5.00 -5.33 3.16
CA LEU A 41 -5.89 -6.39 3.65
C LEU A 41 -7.29 -6.32 3.02
N HIS A 42 -7.33 -6.05 1.73
CA HIS A 42 -8.51 -5.60 0.98
C HIS A 42 -9.71 -6.57 0.96
N GLN A 43 -9.52 -7.84 1.32
CA GLN A 43 -10.59 -8.86 1.25
C GLN A 43 -11.49 -8.87 2.48
N SER A 44 -10.95 -8.53 3.65
CA SER A 44 -11.59 -8.64 4.95
C SER A 44 -11.91 -7.28 5.56
N GLU A 45 -12.65 -7.29 6.66
CA GLU A 45 -12.61 -6.19 7.62
C GLU A 45 -11.18 -5.92 8.07
N TYR A 46 -10.94 -4.72 8.57
CA TYR A 46 -9.67 -4.41 9.22
C TYR A 46 -9.69 -4.96 10.65
N PHE A 47 -9.38 -6.22 10.78
CA PHE A 47 -9.47 -6.98 12.02
C PHE A 47 -8.45 -6.59 13.08
N CYS A 48 -7.43 -5.81 12.73
CA CYS A 48 -6.39 -5.39 13.67
C CYS A 48 -6.84 -4.29 14.64
N GLN A 49 -8.13 -3.92 14.66
CA GLN A 49 -8.69 -3.00 15.65
C GLN A 49 -8.66 -3.58 17.06
N SER A 50 -8.60 -4.91 17.19
CA SER A 50 -8.54 -5.63 18.47
C SER A 50 -7.65 -6.87 18.36
N GLU A 51 -7.25 -7.41 19.49
CA GLU A 51 -6.46 -8.64 19.60
C GLU A 51 -7.41 -9.84 19.80
N ASP A 52 -7.71 -10.57 18.71
CA ASP A 52 -8.59 -11.74 18.74
C ASP A 52 -7.99 -12.88 17.93
N VAL A 53 -7.68 -13.99 18.61
CA VAL A 53 -7.08 -15.19 18.01
C VAL A 53 -7.96 -15.81 16.93
N THR A 54 -9.26 -15.55 16.91
CA THR A 54 -10.16 -16.09 15.89
C THR A 54 -9.89 -15.56 14.50
N PHE A 55 -9.34 -14.35 14.37
CA PHE A 55 -8.98 -13.75 13.09
C PHE A 55 -7.79 -14.42 12.38
N PHE A 56 -6.97 -15.22 13.09
CA PHE A 56 -5.96 -16.04 12.40
C PHE A 56 -6.58 -17.03 11.40
N ALA A 57 -7.87 -17.33 11.53
CA ALA A 57 -8.59 -18.14 10.55
C ALA A 57 -8.62 -17.53 9.14
N TYR A 58 -8.54 -16.19 9.00
CA TYR A 58 -8.48 -15.53 7.70
C TYR A 58 -7.22 -15.90 6.90
N ALA A 59 -6.12 -16.18 7.57
CA ALA A 59 -4.89 -16.61 6.91
C ALA A 59 -4.93 -18.06 6.37
N ASN A 60 -5.96 -18.85 6.71
CA ASN A 60 -6.09 -20.23 6.22
C ASN A 60 -6.45 -20.31 4.73
N SER A 61 -6.88 -19.21 4.12
CA SER A 61 -7.15 -19.12 2.68
C SER A 61 -5.94 -18.76 1.83
N TRP A 62 -4.78 -18.47 2.42
CA TRP A 62 -3.58 -17.93 1.76
C TRP A 62 -3.28 -18.55 0.40
N GLU A 63 -3.12 -19.89 0.33
CA GLU A 63 -2.80 -20.58 -0.93
C GLU A 63 -3.91 -20.43 -1.99
N LYS A 64 -5.17 -20.45 -1.55
CA LYS A 64 -6.31 -20.26 -2.43
C LYS A 64 -6.41 -18.82 -2.93
N ASP A 65 -6.09 -17.85 -2.06
CA ASP A 65 -6.10 -16.43 -2.41
C ASP A 65 -5.02 -16.12 -3.46
N ILE A 66 -3.82 -16.69 -3.32
CA ILE A 66 -2.76 -16.55 -4.33
C ILE A 66 -3.25 -17.06 -5.71
N LEU A 67 -3.81 -18.26 -5.77
CA LEU A 67 -4.33 -18.82 -7.02
C LEU A 67 -5.48 -17.97 -7.59
N PHE A 68 -6.37 -17.53 -6.72
CA PHE A 68 -7.53 -16.72 -7.13
C PHE A 68 -7.10 -15.37 -7.74
N TRP A 69 -6.24 -14.61 -7.05
CA TRP A 69 -5.81 -13.29 -7.53
C TRP A 69 -4.87 -13.39 -8.73
N SER A 70 -4.11 -14.48 -8.87
CA SER A 70 -3.36 -14.82 -10.09
C SER A 70 -4.29 -14.92 -11.30
N GLU A 71 -5.37 -15.69 -11.20
CA GLU A 71 -6.35 -15.82 -12.28
C GLU A 71 -7.08 -14.49 -12.58
N VAL A 72 -7.32 -13.66 -11.55
CA VAL A 72 -7.91 -12.33 -11.74
C VAL A 72 -6.97 -11.42 -12.54
N ALA A 73 -5.69 -11.37 -12.20
CA ALA A 73 -4.68 -10.59 -12.93
C ALA A 73 -4.58 -11.04 -14.39
N LYS A 74 -4.49 -12.35 -14.61
CA LYS A 74 -4.44 -12.97 -15.93
C LYS A 74 -5.68 -12.66 -16.77
N LYS A 75 -6.89 -12.88 -16.23
CA LYS A 75 -8.16 -12.63 -16.92
C LYS A 75 -8.26 -11.19 -17.42
N ASN A 76 -7.78 -10.24 -16.62
CA ASN A 76 -7.85 -8.81 -16.92
C ASN A 76 -6.58 -8.28 -17.64
N SER A 77 -5.55 -9.12 -17.83
CA SER A 77 -4.28 -8.74 -18.44
C SER A 77 -3.63 -7.50 -17.82
N VAL A 78 -3.64 -7.41 -16.48
CA VAL A 78 -3.12 -6.27 -15.71
C VAL A 78 -2.06 -6.73 -14.72
N VAL A 79 -1.11 -5.85 -14.40
CA VAL A 79 -0.31 -6.01 -13.20
C VAL A 79 -1.17 -5.63 -12.00
N LEU A 80 -1.33 -6.56 -11.05
CA LEU A 80 -2.21 -6.40 -9.90
C LEU A 80 -1.40 -6.43 -8.60
N VAL A 81 -1.49 -5.34 -7.82
CA VAL A 81 -0.91 -5.26 -6.48
C VAL A 81 -2.00 -5.48 -5.45
N THR A 82 -1.85 -6.53 -4.64
CA THR A 82 -2.76 -6.92 -3.56
C THR A 82 -2.09 -6.76 -2.20
N SER A 83 -2.83 -6.88 -1.11
CA SER A 83 -2.31 -7.05 0.26
C SER A 83 -3.15 -8.09 0.98
N LEU A 84 -2.51 -9.12 1.49
CA LEU A 84 -3.12 -10.34 1.98
C LEU A 84 -2.54 -10.77 3.33
N PHE A 85 -3.29 -11.56 4.07
CA PHE A 85 -2.85 -12.19 5.33
C PHE A 85 -2.10 -13.49 5.03
N GLU A 86 -0.77 -13.43 5.01
CA GLU A 86 0.09 -14.59 4.73
C GLU A 86 0.25 -15.49 5.96
N LYS A 87 -0.02 -16.78 5.79
CA LYS A 87 0.32 -17.82 6.75
C LYS A 87 1.54 -18.60 6.26
N ARG A 88 2.66 -18.53 6.98
CA ARG A 88 3.85 -19.36 6.70
C ARG A 88 3.76 -20.70 7.42
N THR A 89 3.35 -20.65 8.69
CA THR A 89 3.07 -21.80 9.55
C THR A 89 2.18 -21.32 10.71
N ALA A 90 1.75 -22.23 11.58
CA ALA A 90 1.08 -21.86 12.82
C ALA A 90 1.99 -20.98 13.68
N GLY A 91 1.47 -19.83 14.13
CA GLY A 91 2.22 -18.86 14.93
C GLY A 91 3.18 -17.95 14.15
N LEU A 92 3.25 -18.05 12.81
CA LEU A 92 4.09 -17.18 11.98
C LEU A 92 3.33 -16.67 10.79
N TYR A 93 2.94 -15.39 10.86
CA TYR A 93 2.07 -14.72 9.89
C TYR A 93 2.66 -13.37 9.48
N HIS A 94 2.29 -12.90 8.28
CA HIS A 94 2.71 -11.59 7.77
C HIS A 94 1.54 -10.86 7.08
N ASN A 95 1.59 -9.55 7.14
CA ASN A 95 0.87 -8.67 6.24
C ASN A 95 1.70 -8.56 4.95
N THR A 96 1.21 -9.10 3.84
CA THR A 96 2.02 -9.31 2.65
C THR A 96 1.36 -8.71 1.41
N ALA A 97 2.06 -7.78 0.77
CA ALA A 97 1.70 -7.37 -0.59
C ALA A 97 2.21 -8.42 -1.58
N VAL A 98 1.33 -8.85 -2.48
CA VAL A 98 1.65 -9.78 -3.57
C VAL A 98 1.39 -9.09 -4.88
N VAL A 99 2.37 -9.16 -5.79
CA VAL A 99 2.27 -8.60 -7.14
C VAL A 99 2.12 -9.73 -8.14
N PHE A 100 1.03 -9.68 -8.88
CA PHE A 100 0.77 -10.58 -9.99
C PHE A 100 1.02 -9.86 -11.31
N ASP A 101 1.72 -10.49 -12.24
CA ASP A 101 1.93 -9.95 -13.58
C ASP A 101 0.73 -10.22 -14.50
N LYS A 102 0.72 -9.61 -15.67
CA LYS A 102 -0.35 -9.66 -16.68
C LYS A 102 -0.72 -11.08 -17.13
N ASP A 103 0.19 -12.02 -17.03
CA ASP A 103 -0.03 -13.43 -17.35
C ASP A 103 -0.52 -14.26 -16.16
N GLY A 104 -0.66 -13.63 -14.97
CA GLY A 104 -1.07 -14.24 -13.72
C GLY A 104 0.09 -14.83 -12.91
N THR A 105 1.32 -14.76 -13.36
CA THR A 105 2.46 -15.21 -12.56
C THR A 105 2.62 -14.32 -11.30
N VAL A 106 3.03 -14.91 -10.18
CA VAL A 106 3.45 -14.15 -9.02
C VAL A 106 4.80 -13.52 -9.32
N ALA A 107 4.82 -12.24 -9.69
CA ALA A 107 6.05 -11.50 -9.97
C ALA A 107 6.92 -11.36 -8.71
N GLY A 108 6.30 -11.23 -7.55
CA GLY A 108 6.98 -11.17 -6.28
C GLY A 108 6.06 -10.82 -5.13
N LYS A 109 6.64 -10.74 -3.94
CA LYS A 109 5.92 -10.33 -2.73
C LYS A 109 6.81 -9.49 -1.81
N TYR A 110 6.16 -8.62 -1.05
CA TYR A 110 6.78 -7.83 0.01
C TYR A 110 6.03 -8.07 1.31
N ARG A 111 6.74 -8.44 2.37
CA ARG A 111 6.21 -8.56 3.73
C ARG A 111 6.42 -7.24 4.47
N LYS A 112 5.36 -6.65 4.99
CA LYS A 112 5.39 -5.38 5.72
C LYS A 112 6.47 -5.40 6.80
N MET A 113 7.41 -4.46 6.72
CA MET A 113 8.57 -4.38 7.61
C MET A 113 8.26 -3.62 8.90
N HIS A 114 7.56 -2.49 8.77
CA HIS A 114 7.18 -1.67 9.92
C HIS A 114 5.74 -2.01 10.33
N ILE A 115 5.61 -2.63 11.50
CA ILE A 115 4.32 -3.08 12.02
C ILE A 115 3.87 -2.12 13.12
N PRO A 116 2.71 -1.44 12.98
CA PRO A 116 2.15 -0.58 14.00
C PRO A 116 1.64 -1.36 15.21
N ASP A 117 1.53 -0.66 16.34
CA ASP A 117 0.98 -1.17 17.60
C ASP A 117 0.30 -0.06 18.38
N ASP A 118 -0.41 0.79 17.65
CA ASP A 118 -1.16 1.90 18.22
C ASP A 118 -2.61 1.48 18.54
N PRO A 119 -3.33 2.21 19.40
CA PRO A 119 -4.74 1.93 19.66
C PRO A 119 -5.55 1.80 18.36
N GLY A 120 -6.31 0.70 18.21
CA GLY A 120 -7.06 0.35 17.01
C GLY A 120 -6.23 -0.17 15.83
N PHE A 121 -4.90 -0.22 15.96
CA PHE A 121 -3.97 -0.74 14.94
C PHE A 121 -3.00 -1.76 15.55
N TYR A 122 -3.53 -2.78 16.24
CA TYR A 122 -2.78 -3.81 16.96
C TYR A 122 -2.21 -4.88 16.02
N GLU A 123 -1.48 -4.43 14.98
CA GLU A 123 -0.95 -5.34 13.98
C GLU A 123 0.15 -6.25 14.50
N LYS A 124 0.91 -5.85 15.55
CA LYS A 124 1.94 -6.70 16.14
C LYS A 124 1.41 -7.97 16.80
N PHE A 125 0.14 -7.99 17.19
CA PHE A 125 -0.51 -9.20 17.67
C PHE A 125 -0.61 -10.27 16.57
N TYR A 126 -0.82 -9.84 15.33
CA TYR A 126 -1.07 -10.73 14.19
C TYR A 126 0.19 -11.01 13.37
N PHE A 127 1.05 -10.01 13.16
CA PHE A 127 2.07 -10.05 12.14
C PHE A 127 3.49 -9.99 12.67
N THR A 128 4.31 -10.91 12.18
CA THR A 128 5.76 -10.83 12.30
C THR A 128 6.28 -9.80 11.30
N PRO A 129 7.25 -8.93 11.68
CA PRO A 129 7.93 -8.05 10.72
C PRO A 129 8.47 -8.81 9.51
N GLY A 130 8.48 -8.14 8.35
CA GLY A 130 8.96 -8.72 7.11
C GLY A 130 10.43 -9.13 7.17
N ASP A 131 10.77 -10.19 6.46
CA ASP A 131 12.11 -10.79 6.39
C ASP A 131 12.66 -10.93 4.97
N LEU A 132 11.96 -10.32 3.99
CA LEU A 132 12.39 -10.32 2.58
C LEU A 132 13.25 -9.10 2.21
N GLY A 133 13.42 -8.16 3.13
CA GLY A 133 14.09 -6.89 2.87
C GLY A 133 13.24 -5.92 2.04
N PHE A 134 13.84 -4.78 1.71
CA PHE A 134 13.25 -3.79 0.80
C PHE A 134 13.73 -4.09 -0.62
N GLU A 135 13.05 -5.02 -1.30
CA GLU A 135 13.39 -5.47 -2.66
C GLU A 135 12.29 -5.07 -3.65
N PRO A 136 12.59 -4.22 -4.65
CA PRO A 136 11.65 -3.92 -5.70
C PRO A 136 11.31 -5.16 -6.53
N ILE A 137 10.07 -5.24 -6.99
CA ILE A 137 9.54 -6.39 -7.73
C ILE A 137 9.57 -6.09 -9.23
N GLU A 138 10.26 -6.94 -9.99
CA GLU A 138 10.28 -6.89 -11.45
C GLU A 138 8.94 -7.35 -12.02
N THR A 139 8.41 -6.59 -12.98
CA THR A 139 7.16 -6.91 -13.68
C THR A 139 7.27 -6.54 -15.16
N SER A 140 6.30 -6.98 -15.97
CA SER A 140 6.19 -6.61 -17.39
C SER A 140 6.04 -5.11 -17.64
N ILE A 141 5.71 -4.33 -16.61
CA ILE A 141 5.54 -2.87 -16.68
C ILE A 141 6.65 -2.10 -15.95
N GLY A 142 7.74 -2.76 -15.54
CA GLY A 142 8.88 -2.16 -14.85
C GLY A 142 8.99 -2.60 -13.40
N LYS A 143 9.94 -2.01 -12.69
CA LYS A 143 10.33 -2.39 -11.35
C LYS A 143 9.53 -1.60 -10.30
N LEU A 144 8.72 -2.30 -9.50
CA LEU A 144 7.81 -1.73 -8.53
C LEU A 144 8.39 -1.79 -7.12
N GLY A 145 8.52 -0.65 -6.45
CA GLY A 145 8.84 -0.55 -5.02
C GLY A 145 7.57 -0.63 -4.18
N VAL A 146 7.14 -1.84 -3.85
CA VAL A 146 5.90 -2.05 -3.09
C VAL A 146 6.22 -2.08 -1.60
N LEU A 147 5.54 -1.24 -0.84
CA LEU A 147 5.60 -1.06 0.60
C LEU A 147 4.16 -1.08 1.14
N VAL A 148 3.94 -1.28 2.45
CA VAL A 148 2.57 -1.40 2.98
C VAL A 148 2.35 -0.43 4.13
N CYS A 149 1.35 0.44 4.02
CA CYS A 149 0.76 1.28 5.07
C CYS A 149 1.80 1.98 5.96
N TRP A 150 2.08 1.43 7.15
CA TRP A 150 3.00 2.03 8.14
C TRP A 150 4.40 2.31 7.59
N ASP A 151 4.87 1.53 6.59
CA ASP A 151 6.13 1.78 5.89
C ASP A 151 6.20 3.18 5.26
N GLN A 152 5.04 3.79 4.96
CA GLN A 152 4.95 5.12 4.33
C GLN A 152 5.49 6.27 5.21
N TRP A 153 5.64 6.04 6.53
CA TRP A 153 6.19 7.03 7.45
C TRP A 153 7.72 7.04 7.50
N TYR A 154 8.38 6.02 6.91
CA TYR A 154 9.83 5.80 7.00
C TYR A 154 10.52 6.10 5.68
N PRO A 155 11.21 7.28 5.58
CA PRO A 155 11.92 7.67 4.36
C PRO A 155 13.00 6.68 3.93
N GLU A 156 13.58 5.93 4.87
CA GLU A 156 14.60 4.91 4.62
C GLU A 156 14.07 3.80 3.70
N ALA A 157 12.84 3.34 3.91
CA ALA A 157 12.20 2.30 3.10
C ALA A 157 12.07 2.76 1.64
N ALA A 158 11.49 3.94 1.41
CA ALA A 158 11.35 4.55 0.09
C ALA A 158 12.71 4.75 -0.60
N ARG A 159 13.71 5.20 0.17
CA ARG A 159 15.07 5.42 -0.33
C ARG A 159 15.74 4.11 -0.75
N ILE A 160 15.65 3.05 0.06
CA ILE A 160 16.27 1.76 -0.26
C ILE A 160 15.62 1.15 -1.51
N MET A 161 14.29 1.17 -1.60
CA MET A 161 13.58 0.70 -2.81
C MET A 161 14.07 1.43 -4.06
N THR A 162 14.21 2.76 -3.99
CA THR A 162 14.67 3.58 -5.12
C THR A 162 16.14 3.31 -5.47
N LEU A 163 17.01 3.14 -4.48
CA LEU A 163 18.42 2.80 -4.72
C LEU A 163 18.60 1.43 -5.39
N LYS A 164 17.64 0.51 -5.18
CA LYS A 164 17.59 -0.79 -5.85
C LYS A 164 16.86 -0.76 -7.19
N GLY A 165 16.49 0.43 -7.67
CA GLY A 165 15.98 0.65 -9.00
C GLY A 165 14.46 0.67 -9.12
N ALA A 166 13.70 0.83 -8.01
CA ALA A 166 12.27 1.05 -8.11
C ALA A 166 11.94 2.25 -9.00
N GLU A 167 11.04 2.07 -9.95
CA GLU A 167 10.54 3.10 -10.86
C GLU A 167 9.27 3.76 -10.35
N LEU A 168 8.53 3.08 -9.48
CA LEU A 168 7.33 3.55 -8.78
C LEU A 168 7.42 3.13 -7.31
N LEU A 169 6.89 3.95 -6.41
CA LEU A 169 6.62 3.56 -5.02
C LEU A 169 5.11 3.37 -4.85
N ILE A 170 4.71 2.25 -4.29
CA ILE A 170 3.30 1.84 -4.18
C ILE A 170 3.01 1.46 -2.74
N TYR A 171 1.90 2.00 -2.19
CA TYR A 171 1.49 1.79 -0.81
C TYR A 171 0.02 1.34 -0.72
N PRO A 172 -0.28 0.01 -0.71
CA PRO A 172 -1.53 -0.50 -0.14
C PRO A 172 -1.65 -0.03 1.32
N THR A 173 -2.78 0.57 1.67
CA THR A 173 -2.93 1.27 2.95
C THR A 173 -4.31 1.02 3.57
N ALA A 174 -4.35 1.01 4.92
CA ALA A 174 -5.55 1.08 5.73
C ALA A 174 -5.30 2.04 6.89
N ILE A 175 -5.57 3.32 6.70
CA ILE A 175 -5.38 4.37 7.69
C ILE A 175 -6.62 5.27 7.77
N GLY A 176 -6.96 5.68 8.97
CA GLY A 176 -8.13 6.49 9.25
C GLY A 176 -7.95 7.28 10.55
N TRP A 177 -9.01 7.91 10.99
CA TRP A 177 -9.11 8.61 12.26
C TRP A 177 -10.23 8.03 13.12
N PHE A 178 -10.22 8.39 14.38
CA PHE A 178 -11.27 8.10 15.33
C PHE A 178 -12.32 9.23 15.36
N ASP A 179 -13.56 8.90 15.71
CA ASP A 179 -14.62 9.90 15.71
C ASP A 179 -14.40 11.00 16.78
N GLU A 180 -13.70 10.66 17.86
CA GLU A 180 -13.33 11.57 18.94
C GLU A 180 -12.28 12.62 18.53
N ASP A 181 -11.53 12.39 17.47
CA ASP A 181 -10.54 13.33 16.98
C ASP A 181 -11.20 14.64 16.55
N SER A 182 -10.66 15.76 17.03
CA SER A 182 -11.15 17.07 16.60
C SER A 182 -10.94 17.27 15.09
N LYS A 183 -11.80 18.09 14.46
CA LYS A 183 -11.64 18.44 13.02
C LYS A 183 -10.25 18.95 12.67
N LYS A 184 -9.63 19.69 13.60
CA LYS A 184 -8.27 20.23 13.44
C LYS A 184 -7.25 19.09 13.44
N GLU A 185 -7.42 18.11 14.31
CA GLU A 185 -6.52 16.95 14.39
C GLU A 185 -6.67 16.05 13.17
N LYS A 186 -7.91 15.71 12.77
CA LYS A 186 -8.20 14.95 11.53
C LYS A 186 -7.52 15.56 10.30
N LYS A 187 -7.66 16.91 10.16
CA LYS A 187 -6.99 17.62 9.06
C LYS A 187 -5.47 17.51 9.14
N ARG A 188 -4.87 17.66 10.31
CA ARG A 188 -3.42 17.57 10.52
C ARG A 188 -2.89 16.19 10.18
N GLN A 189 -3.56 15.13 10.61
CA GLN A 189 -3.20 13.74 10.34
C GLN A 189 -3.20 13.46 8.84
N LEU A 190 -4.26 13.84 8.14
CA LEU A 190 -4.39 13.66 6.69
C LEU A 190 -3.33 14.45 5.91
N GLU A 191 -3.09 15.72 6.28
CA GLU A 191 -2.07 16.55 5.64
C GLU A 191 -0.66 15.97 5.85
N SER A 192 -0.36 15.45 7.05
CA SER A 192 0.92 14.79 7.35
C SER A 192 1.12 13.55 6.49
N TRP A 193 0.08 12.72 6.38
CA TRP A 193 0.10 11.48 5.60
C TRP A 193 0.34 11.73 4.10
N ILE A 194 -0.33 12.71 3.51
CA ILE A 194 -0.12 13.10 2.11
C ILE A 194 1.28 13.70 1.93
N THR A 195 1.68 14.58 2.84
CA THR A 195 2.95 15.33 2.73
C THR A 195 4.16 14.41 2.79
N ILE A 196 4.21 13.47 3.74
CA ILE A 196 5.37 12.57 3.87
C ILE A 196 5.57 11.73 2.61
N GLN A 197 4.51 11.22 2.00
CA GLN A 197 4.60 10.40 0.81
C GLN A 197 4.97 11.21 -0.44
N ARG A 198 4.43 12.42 -0.58
CA ARG A 198 4.87 13.37 -1.62
C ARG A 198 6.34 13.74 -1.45
N SER A 199 6.82 13.85 -0.20
CA SER A 199 8.25 14.04 0.08
C SER A 199 9.08 12.84 -0.41
N HIS A 200 8.58 11.61 -0.29
CA HIS A 200 9.27 10.44 -0.86
C HIS A 200 9.38 10.52 -2.39
N ALA A 201 8.31 10.96 -3.06
CA ALA A 201 8.36 11.18 -4.52
C ALA A 201 9.45 12.17 -4.89
N ILE A 202 9.46 13.34 -4.26
CA ILE A 202 10.44 14.43 -4.51
C ILE A 202 11.87 13.96 -4.21
N ALA A 203 12.10 13.45 -3.00
CA ALA A 203 13.44 13.09 -2.54
C ALA A 203 14.07 11.96 -3.37
N ASN A 204 13.27 11.12 -4.01
CA ASN A 204 13.71 9.96 -4.79
C ASN A 204 13.57 10.15 -6.31
N GLY A 205 12.86 11.19 -6.75
CA GLY A 205 12.56 11.44 -8.16
C GLY A 205 11.78 10.29 -8.79
N VAL A 206 10.74 9.76 -8.11
CA VAL A 206 9.88 8.67 -8.59
C VAL A 206 8.42 8.96 -8.26
N PRO A 207 7.46 8.53 -9.09
CA PRO A 207 6.04 8.64 -8.77
C PRO A 207 5.68 7.81 -7.53
N VAL A 208 4.67 8.28 -6.79
CA VAL A 208 4.10 7.57 -5.63
C VAL A 208 2.61 7.32 -5.86
N LEU A 209 2.18 6.10 -5.56
CA LEU A 209 0.80 5.62 -5.64
C LEU A 209 0.37 5.13 -4.25
N SER A 210 -0.59 5.79 -3.62
CA SER A 210 -1.10 5.41 -2.30
C SER A 210 -2.57 5.06 -2.39
N CYS A 211 -2.90 3.78 -2.17
CA CYS A 211 -4.26 3.24 -2.24
C CYS A 211 -4.77 2.94 -0.85
N ASN A 212 -5.68 3.78 -0.33
CA ASN A 212 -6.21 3.65 1.01
C ASN A 212 -7.62 3.04 1.02
N ARG A 213 -7.97 2.45 2.15
CA ARG A 213 -9.31 2.02 2.51
C ARG A 213 -10.22 3.22 2.78
N VAL A 214 -11.55 3.05 2.66
CA VAL A 214 -12.54 4.10 2.93
C VAL A 214 -13.71 3.56 3.72
N GLY A 215 -14.39 4.43 4.46
CA GLY A 215 -15.62 4.13 5.20
C GLY A 215 -15.39 3.72 6.65
N PHE A 216 -16.47 3.66 7.40
CA PHE A 216 -16.44 3.29 8.81
C PHE A 216 -16.44 1.76 8.97
N GLU A 217 -15.53 1.26 9.79
CA GLU A 217 -15.52 -0.13 10.24
C GLU A 217 -15.57 -0.18 11.77
N LYS A 218 -16.64 -0.79 12.29
CA LYS A 218 -16.85 -0.94 13.72
C LYS A 218 -15.84 -1.90 14.31
N ASP A 219 -15.33 -1.59 15.51
CA ASP A 219 -14.56 -2.56 16.29
C ASP A 219 -15.48 -3.69 16.80
N SER A 220 -15.20 -4.91 16.39
CA SER A 220 -15.97 -6.09 16.76
C SER A 220 -15.83 -6.47 18.22
N SER A 221 -14.74 -6.04 18.91
CA SER A 221 -14.54 -6.29 20.33
C SER A 221 -15.40 -5.37 21.21
N GLY A 222 -15.82 -4.23 20.69
CA GLY A 222 -16.57 -3.21 21.42
C GLY A 222 -15.75 -2.41 22.43
N VAL A 223 -14.41 -2.51 22.37
CA VAL A 223 -13.48 -1.70 23.19
C VAL A 223 -13.44 -0.27 22.68
N MET A 224 -13.51 -0.11 21.35
CA MET A 224 -13.60 1.18 20.66
C MET A 224 -14.84 1.23 19.79
N ASP A 225 -15.26 2.42 19.37
CA ASP A 225 -16.37 2.54 18.42
C ASP A 225 -16.01 2.00 17.04
N GLY A 226 -14.79 2.23 16.60
CA GLY A 226 -14.27 1.80 15.32
C GLY A 226 -13.39 2.85 14.65
N ILE A 227 -13.00 2.60 13.42
CA ILE A 227 -12.14 3.48 12.63
C ILE A 227 -12.90 4.00 11.42
N HIS A 228 -12.83 5.32 11.19
CA HIS A 228 -13.18 5.96 9.94
C HIS A 228 -11.96 5.98 9.01
N PHE A 229 -11.87 5.03 8.08
CA PHE A 229 -10.85 5.04 7.05
C PHE A 229 -11.12 6.20 6.09
N TRP A 230 -10.15 7.09 5.96
CA TRP A 230 -10.39 8.40 5.34
C TRP A 230 -10.29 8.44 3.81
N GLY A 231 -10.04 7.30 3.15
CA GLY A 231 -9.83 7.31 1.71
C GLY A 231 -8.66 8.20 1.31
N ASN A 232 -8.95 9.23 0.53
CA ASN A 232 -7.95 10.20 0.05
C ASN A 232 -6.75 9.55 -0.67
N SER A 233 -6.97 8.39 -1.31
CA SER A 233 -5.97 7.76 -2.17
C SER A 233 -5.46 8.76 -3.20
N PHE A 234 -4.17 8.70 -3.52
CA PHE A 234 -3.60 9.65 -4.45
C PHE A 234 -2.47 9.06 -5.29
N ILE A 235 -2.19 9.74 -6.38
CA ILE A 235 -1.08 9.47 -7.28
C ILE A 235 -0.35 10.80 -7.47
N CYS A 236 0.97 10.82 -7.26
CA CYS A 236 1.77 11.99 -7.56
C CYS A 236 2.95 11.66 -8.48
N ASP A 237 3.41 12.69 -9.18
CA ASP A 237 4.55 12.63 -10.08
C ASP A 237 5.90 12.64 -9.30
N PRO A 238 7.06 12.49 -9.97
CA PRO A 238 8.36 12.49 -9.32
C PRO A 238 8.77 13.82 -8.66
N GLN A 239 8.00 14.88 -8.84
CA GLN A 239 8.17 16.16 -8.14
C GLN A 239 7.10 16.38 -7.06
N GLY A 240 6.32 15.35 -6.74
CA GLY A 240 5.30 15.38 -5.70
C GLY A 240 4.03 16.14 -6.11
N SER A 241 3.86 16.50 -7.38
CA SER A 241 2.63 17.11 -7.88
C SER A 241 1.53 16.05 -7.96
N LEU A 242 0.36 16.35 -7.41
CA LEU A 242 -0.77 15.43 -7.46
C LEU A 242 -1.28 15.31 -8.89
N LEU A 243 -1.19 14.10 -9.46
CA LEU A 243 -1.80 13.76 -10.75
C LEU A 243 -3.29 13.45 -10.58
N ALA A 244 -3.64 12.82 -9.46
CA ALA A 244 -5.01 12.56 -9.05
C ALA A 244 -5.09 12.35 -7.54
N GLN A 245 -6.22 12.72 -6.94
CA GLN A 245 -6.53 12.47 -5.53
C GLN A 245 -8.03 12.18 -5.39
N ALA A 246 -8.37 11.15 -4.63
CA ALA A 246 -9.74 10.82 -4.25
C ALA A 246 -10.21 11.66 -3.06
N GLY A 247 -11.51 11.61 -2.77
CA GLY A 247 -12.10 12.06 -1.51
C GLY A 247 -12.30 10.90 -0.53
N GLU A 248 -13.32 11.04 0.30
CA GLU A 248 -13.71 10.07 1.34
C GLU A 248 -14.74 9.04 0.85
N GLU A 249 -14.97 8.96 -0.48
CA GLU A 249 -15.93 8.05 -1.09
C GLU A 249 -15.25 6.92 -1.85
N GLU A 250 -16.00 5.84 -2.09
CA GLU A 250 -15.52 4.75 -2.95
C GLU A 250 -15.27 5.25 -4.36
N THR A 251 -14.14 4.90 -4.93
CA THR A 251 -13.80 5.30 -6.30
C THR A 251 -12.72 4.42 -6.92
N ILE A 252 -12.68 4.41 -8.24
CA ILE A 252 -11.53 3.95 -9.02
C ILE A 252 -10.79 5.22 -9.47
N LEU A 253 -9.65 5.49 -8.86
CA LEU A 253 -8.84 6.66 -9.15
C LEU A 253 -7.85 6.37 -10.27
N TYR A 254 -7.89 7.14 -11.35
CA TYR A 254 -7.02 6.96 -12.51
C TYR A 254 -6.00 8.08 -12.64
N ALA A 255 -4.80 7.73 -13.11
CA ALA A 255 -3.83 8.68 -13.63
C ALA A 255 -2.97 8.05 -14.74
N THR A 256 -2.31 8.90 -15.51
CA THR A 256 -1.24 8.49 -16.43
C THR A 256 0.10 8.84 -15.81
N VAL A 257 0.91 7.83 -15.53
CA VAL A 257 2.29 8.00 -15.07
C VAL A 257 3.20 8.14 -16.29
N ASP A 258 3.91 9.25 -16.36
CA ASP A 258 4.88 9.55 -17.40
C ASP A 258 6.29 9.13 -16.94
N ARG A 259 6.88 8.13 -17.62
CA ARG A 259 8.21 7.61 -17.30
C ARG A 259 9.33 8.51 -17.82
N GLU A 260 9.12 9.15 -18.96
CA GLU A 260 10.11 10.10 -19.50
C GLU A 260 10.27 11.28 -18.54
N ARG A 261 9.16 11.74 -17.96
CA ARG A 261 9.20 12.78 -16.92
C ARG A 261 10.04 12.36 -15.70
N THR A 262 9.96 11.11 -15.28
CA THR A 262 10.79 10.58 -14.18
C THR A 262 12.28 10.67 -14.52
N LYS A 263 12.65 10.30 -15.74
CA LYS A 263 14.04 10.38 -16.22
C LYS A 263 14.51 11.84 -16.30
N GLU A 264 13.73 12.71 -16.92
CA GLU A 264 14.04 14.15 -17.01
C GLU A 264 14.28 14.78 -15.64
N VAL A 265 13.40 14.51 -14.67
CA VAL A 265 13.53 15.03 -13.30
C VAL A 265 14.83 14.57 -12.66
N ARG A 266 15.18 13.29 -12.80
CA ARG A 266 16.40 12.73 -12.24
C ARG A 266 17.69 13.26 -12.91
N ASP A 267 17.64 13.53 -14.22
CA ASP A 267 18.76 14.09 -14.96
C ASP A 267 19.01 15.56 -14.56
N ILE A 268 17.94 16.36 -14.40
CA ILE A 268 18.03 17.77 -14.05
C ILE A 268 18.30 17.98 -12.54
N TRP A 269 17.67 17.16 -11.69
CA TRP A 269 17.75 17.20 -10.23
C TRP A 269 18.37 15.90 -9.70
N PRO A 270 19.69 15.71 -9.81
CA PRO A 270 20.34 14.43 -9.58
C PRO A 270 20.58 14.16 -8.08
N PHE A 271 19.51 14.15 -7.28
CA PHE A 271 19.57 13.96 -5.83
C PHE A 271 20.27 12.66 -5.42
N LEU A 272 20.14 11.58 -6.22
CA LEU A 272 20.82 10.31 -5.94
C LEU A 272 22.35 10.41 -6.11
N ARG A 273 22.82 11.20 -7.08
CA ARG A 273 24.26 11.46 -7.32
C ARG A 273 24.87 12.24 -6.16
N ASP A 274 24.14 13.25 -5.67
CA ASP A 274 24.67 14.25 -4.72
C ASP A 274 24.57 13.78 -3.26
N ARG A 275 24.15 12.54 -3.01
CA ARG A 275 24.09 11.95 -1.67
C ARG A 275 25.50 11.84 -1.05
N ARG A 276 25.62 12.28 0.20
CA ARG A 276 26.88 12.20 1.00
C ARG A 276 26.90 10.88 1.79
N ILE A 277 26.98 9.75 1.08
CA ILE A 277 26.96 8.41 1.66
C ILE A 277 28.05 8.16 2.70
N ASP A 278 29.14 8.90 2.61
CA ASP A 278 30.26 8.92 3.55
C ASP A 278 29.86 9.40 4.96
N THR A 279 28.75 10.13 5.09
CA THR A 279 28.31 10.75 6.35
C THR A 279 27.05 10.09 6.97
N TYR A 280 26.43 9.12 6.29
CA TYR A 280 25.12 8.57 6.70
C TYR A 280 25.17 7.36 7.65
N LYS A 281 26.34 7.00 8.19
CA LYS A 281 26.51 5.83 9.08
C LYS A 281 25.61 5.86 10.31
N ASP A 282 25.23 7.04 10.79
CA ASP A 282 24.42 7.20 11.98
C ASP A 282 22.93 6.83 11.75
N LEU A 283 22.49 6.73 10.49
CA LEU A 283 21.16 6.19 10.17
C LEU A 283 20.95 4.73 10.63
N LEU A 284 22.03 4.00 10.91
CA LEU A 284 21.97 2.62 11.44
C LEU A 284 21.81 2.58 12.96
N LYS A 285 21.86 3.71 13.64
CA LYS A 285 21.62 3.83 15.07
C LYS A 285 20.16 4.18 15.32
N ARG A 286 19.61 3.69 16.42
CA ARG A 286 18.26 4.07 16.85
C ARG A 286 18.20 5.52 17.35
N TYR A 287 19.27 5.97 17.98
CA TYR A 287 19.48 7.30 18.50
C TYR A 287 20.98 7.60 18.58
N CYS A 288 21.38 8.84 18.48
CA CYS A 288 22.78 9.30 18.65
C CYS A 288 22.88 10.07 19.97
N ASP A 289 23.57 9.49 20.98
CA ASP A 289 23.89 10.13 22.25
C ASP A 289 25.09 11.07 22.11
#